data_607003aa566bd1b905ea1a543be39a78
#
_entry.id   607003aa566bd1b905ea1a543be39a78
#
_cell.length_a   1.000
_cell.length_b   1.000
_cell.length_c   1.000
_cell.angle_alpha   90.00
_cell.angle_beta   90.00
_cell.angle_gamma   90.00
#
_symmetry.space_group_name_H-M   'P 1'
#
loop_
_entity.id
_entity.type
_entity.pdbx_description
1 polymer ?
#
loop_
_entity_poly.entity_id
_entity_poly.type
_entity_poly.pdbx_seq_one_letter_code
_entity_poly.pdbx_strand_id
1 'polypeptide(L)'
;MISGKILRDAIISGANNINNQRSRVDELNVFPVPDGDTGTNMGMTIGAAVPELDALADDCTVGEAAKTAASAMLRGARGNSGVITSLLFRGFSKALEGKKEAGAGDLVSALEKGVEAAYKAVMKPTEGTILTVARVASEEARASGIADVDELWDLVLSAGQRALDDTPNLLPVLKKAGVVDAGGQGILIIFEGMGKVFHGEGIIPAAESAQNKAKLSTANAGRGVFTDDLMKVEDIKNGYCTQFLIHKEDGASAAKMRAFAESNGDSVVCIEDDDVINLHVHTADPGKILSEAIKYGYLTNFKIENMHEQFLARQKQGKSLEKQAEAEQKQRASDAIASEFIYAAVDPSRDYGFVAVAAGEGLKAVFTDLAVDAVVSGGQTMNPATEDILAAVQSVPAKTVFVLPNNKNIIMAAEQAEKLADRRVVVLPTRTIPMGITAMLNFDPTASVETNTINMMKAADNVSTGLITYAARDSEYDGKRIRKGEIMSLENGKIVATSNDLTKAAYRLARSMCKKDSSFVTVISGCDVSDEDAERTTEIIKSKCPSHVEVSHIRGGQPVYYYMISVEQKGVCFTLVRNCPLTNIPPSSIMEGT
;
A
#
# COMPACT_ATOMS: atom_id res chain seq x y z
N MET A 1 -1.10 32.39 14.70
CA MET A 1 -2.50 31.98 14.44
C MET A 1 -2.60 31.52 12.99
N ILE A 2 -3.29 30.41 12.73
CA ILE A 2 -3.55 29.90 11.39
C ILE A 2 -5.03 30.00 11.04
N SER A 3 -5.33 30.33 9.79
CA SER A 3 -6.71 30.34 9.25
C SER A 3 -7.11 28.93 8.77
N GLY A 4 -8.40 28.73 8.47
CA GLY A 4 -8.89 27.48 7.90
C GLY A 4 -8.24 27.16 6.55
N LYS A 5 -7.98 28.17 5.72
CA LYS A 5 -7.23 28.02 4.47
C LYS A 5 -5.82 27.45 4.71
N ILE A 6 -5.08 27.99 5.69
CA ILE A 6 -3.74 27.51 6.02
C ILE A 6 -3.78 26.05 6.47
N LEU A 7 -4.74 25.67 7.32
CA LEU A 7 -4.88 24.29 7.77
C LEU A 7 -5.28 23.35 6.61
N ARG A 8 -6.22 23.78 5.76
CA ARG A 8 -6.62 23.08 4.54
C ARG A 8 -5.40 22.78 3.66
N ASP A 9 -4.66 23.84 3.33
CA ASP A 9 -3.49 23.77 2.45
C ASP A 9 -2.37 22.93 3.10
N ALA A 10 -2.20 22.98 4.42
CA ALA A 10 -1.27 22.15 5.17
C ALA A 10 -1.60 20.65 5.06
N ILE A 11 -2.87 20.27 5.23
CA ILE A 11 -3.30 18.88 5.11
C ILE A 11 -3.11 18.37 3.67
N ILE A 12 -3.43 19.18 2.65
CA ILE A 12 -3.18 18.85 1.24
C ILE A 12 -1.68 18.66 0.99
N SER A 13 -0.83 19.54 1.54
CA SER A 13 0.63 19.43 1.44
C SER A 13 1.14 18.14 2.09
N GLY A 14 0.61 17.78 3.26
CA GLY A 14 0.91 16.51 3.93
C GLY A 14 0.52 15.29 3.10
N ALA A 15 -0.66 15.34 2.46
CA ALA A 15 -1.13 14.28 1.55
C ALA A 15 -0.21 14.13 0.34
N ASN A 16 0.20 15.24 -0.27
CA ASN A 16 1.12 15.20 -1.40
C ASN A 16 2.51 14.67 -0.99
N ASN A 17 3.00 15.07 0.20
CA ASN A 17 4.32 14.64 0.68
C ASN A 17 4.38 13.13 0.92
N ILE A 18 3.40 12.55 1.60
CA ILE A 18 3.37 11.10 1.82
C ILE A 18 3.18 10.33 0.50
N ASN A 19 2.36 10.81 -0.42
CA ASN A 19 2.16 10.18 -1.72
C ASN A 19 3.45 10.22 -2.57
N ASN A 20 4.21 11.31 -2.51
CA ASN A 20 5.50 11.42 -3.21
C ASN A 20 6.56 10.46 -2.63
N GLN A 21 6.47 10.09 -1.36
CA GLN A 21 7.44 9.26 -0.64
C GLN A 21 6.90 7.87 -0.25
N ARG A 22 5.70 7.48 -0.71
CA ARG A 22 5.03 6.23 -0.30
C ARG A 22 5.90 4.98 -0.43
N SER A 23 6.63 4.85 -1.56
CA SER A 23 7.50 3.69 -1.79
C SER A 23 8.62 3.58 -0.75
N ARG A 24 9.17 4.72 -0.27
CA ARG A 24 10.15 4.73 0.82
C ARG A 24 9.56 4.22 2.13
N VAL A 25 8.31 4.58 2.43
CA VAL A 25 7.61 4.12 3.64
C VAL A 25 7.23 2.64 3.51
N ASP A 26 6.78 2.20 2.33
CA ASP A 26 6.47 0.81 2.04
C ASP A 26 7.72 -0.10 2.19
N GLU A 27 8.90 0.41 1.82
CA GLU A 27 10.17 -0.29 2.03
C GLU A 27 10.54 -0.50 3.50
N LEU A 28 10.08 0.32 4.41
CA LEU A 28 10.30 0.16 5.85
C LEU A 28 9.39 -0.91 6.47
N ASN A 29 8.26 -1.23 5.84
CA ASN A 29 7.34 -2.26 6.29
C ASN A 29 7.86 -3.65 5.86
N VAL A 30 8.82 -4.18 6.64
CA VAL A 30 9.70 -5.27 6.24
C VAL A 30 9.24 -6.64 6.62
N PHE A 31 8.22 -6.82 7.42
CA PHE A 31 8.07 -8.10 8.09
C PHE A 31 6.61 -8.46 8.39
N PRO A 32 6.27 -9.77 8.33
CA PRO A 32 7.03 -10.92 7.77
C PRO A 32 6.69 -11.23 6.30
N VAL A 33 5.61 -10.65 5.76
CA VAL A 33 5.07 -10.93 4.41
C VAL A 33 5.33 -9.71 3.51
N PRO A 34 5.47 -9.88 2.18
CA PRO A 34 5.66 -8.77 1.25
C PRO A 34 4.35 -7.97 1.05
N ASP A 35 3.72 -7.56 2.14
CA ASP A 35 2.55 -6.68 2.14
C ASP A 35 2.93 -5.20 2.23
N GLY A 36 4.24 -4.87 2.33
CA GLY A 36 4.82 -3.52 2.44
C GLY A 36 3.98 -2.39 1.85
N ASP A 37 2.83 -2.11 2.47
CA ASP A 37 1.77 -1.26 1.95
C ASP A 37 1.45 -0.08 2.88
N THR A 38 2.26 0.13 3.93
CA THR A 38 2.02 1.16 4.95
C THR A 38 1.96 2.57 4.35
N GLY A 39 2.94 2.94 3.51
CA GLY A 39 2.96 4.23 2.83
C GLY A 39 1.82 4.39 1.84
N THR A 40 1.50 3.32 1.12
CA THR A 40 0.36 3.26 0.20
C THR A 40 -0.96 3.45 0.95
N ASN A 41 -1.20 2.72 2.04
CA ASN A 41 -2.41 2.83 2.85
C ASN A 41 -2.58 4.22 3.49
N MET A 42 -1.51 4.79 4.06
CA MET A 42 -1.53 6.13 4.65
C MET A 42 -1.76 7.21 3.58
N GLY A 43 -1.05 7.11 2.44
CA GLY A 43 -1.18 8.04 1.32
C GLY A 43 -2.59 8.05 0.72
N MET A 44 -3.19 6.87 0.50
CA MET A 44 -4.57 6.75 0.01
C MET A 44 -5.58 7.26 1.03
N THR A 45 -5.34 7.04 2.32
CA THR A 45 -6.24 7.50 3.39
C THR A 45 -6.28 9.02 3.48
N ILE A 46 -5.13 9.69 3.56
CA ILE A 46 -5.11 11.17 3.61
C ILE A 46 -5.45 11.78 2.25
N GLY A 47 -5.09 11.12 1.15
CA GLY A 47 -5.43 11.52 -0.21
C GLY A 47 -6.93 11.58 -0.47
N ALA A 48 -7.74 10.75 0.20
CA ALA A 48 -9.19 10.79 0.12
C ALA A 48 -9.78 12.14 0.59
N ALA A 49 -9.06 12.90 1.41
CA ALA A 49 -9.50 14.22 1.87
C ALA A 49 -9.25 15.35 0.85
N VAL A 50 -8.30 15.17 -0.08
CA VAL A 50 -7.86 16.25 -0.98
C VAL A 50 -8.99 16.81 -1.83
N PRO A 51 -9.84 16.02 -2.52
CA PRO A 51 -10.92 16.57 -3.34
C PRO A 51 -11.94 17.36 -2.54
N GLU A 52 -12.27 16.92 -1.30
CA GLU A 52 -13.23 17.61 -0.45
C GLU A 52 -12.63 18.89 0.16
N LEU A 53 -11.33 18.89 0.45
CA LEU A 53 -10.59 20.06 0.92
C LEU A 53 -10.44 21.11 -0.19
N ASP A 54 -10.12 20.69 -1.41
CA ASP A 54 -10.02 21.59 -2.57
C ASP A 54 -11.35 22.26 -2.90
N ALA A 55 -12.48 21.62 -2.57
CA ALA A 55 -13.81 22.19 -2.76
C ALA A 55 -14.20 23.24 -1.70
N LEU A 56 -13.46 23.36 -0.59
CA LEU A 56 -13.71 24.37 0.45
C LEU A 56 -13.30 25.77 -0.02
N ALA A 57 -14.12 26.75 0.32
CA ALA A 57 -13.83 28.16 0.07
C ALA A 57 -12.60 28.64 0.89
N ASP A 58 -11.94 29.69 0.41
CA ASP A 58 -10.74 30.25 1.06
C ASP A 58 -11.02 30.90 2.43
N ASP A 59 -12.28 31.23 2.73
CA ASP A 59 -12.75 31.77 4.00
C ASP A 59 -13.26 30.69 4.97
N CYS A 60 -13.04 29.41 4.67
CA CYS A 60 -13.40 28.32 5.56
C CYS A 60 -12.74 28.47 6.93
N THR A 61 -13.40 27.98 7.96
CA THR A 61 -12.88 27.96 9.33
C THR A 61 -11.92 26.77 9.54
N VAL A 62 -11.05 26.88 10.55
CA VAL A 62 -10.16 25.77 10.95
C VAL A 62 -10.97 24.53 11.33
N GLY A 63 -12.12 24.71 12.02
CA GLY A 63 -13.01 23.61 12.36
C GLY A 63 -13.61 22.91 11.15
N GLU A 64 -14.02 23.66 10.11
CA GLU A 64 -14.54 23.09 8.86
C GLU A 64 -13.47 22.33 8.11
N ALA A 65 -12.28 22.89 7.91
CA ALA A 65 -11.16 22.22 7.24
C ALA A 65 -10.79 20.92 7.95
N ALA A 66 -10.64 20.95 9.28
CA ALA A 66 -10.32 19.77 10.08
C ALA A 66 -11.41 18.69 10.02
N LYS A 67 -12.70 19.10 10.08
CA LYS A 67 -13.85 18.19 10.02
C LYS A 67 -13.98 17.51 8.66
N THR A 68 -13.84 18.27 7.58
CA THR A 68 -13.86 17.76 6.21
C THR A 68 -12.76 16.73 6.01
N ALA A 69 -11.50 17.06 6.38
CA ALA A 69 -10.38 16.13 6.29
C ALA A 69 -10.65 14.85 7.08
N ALA A 70 -11.02 14.96 8.36
CA ALA A 70 -11.24 13.80 9.23
C ALA A 70 -12.36 12.88 8.73
N SER A 71 -13.44 13.46 8.19
CA SER A 71 -14.57 12.68 7.65
C SER A 71 -14.21 11.92 6.39
N ALA A 72 -13.52 12.56 5.46
CA ALA A 72 -13.06 11.92 4.22
C ALA A 72 -11.99 10.84 4.50
N MET A 73 -11.01 11.14 5.37
CA MET A 73 -10.01 10.16 5.79
C MET A 73 -10.63 8.94 6.48
N LEU A 74 -11.69 9.10 7.27
CA LEU A 74 -12.35 7.98 7.94
C LEU A 74 -13.02 7.05 6.92
N ARG A 75 -13.68 7.59 5.90
CA ARG A 75 -14.30 6.81 4.81
C ARG A 75 -13.23 6.12 3.96
N GLY A 76 -12.19 6.85 3.60
CA GLY A 76 -11.07 6.36 2.79
C GLY A 76 -10.03 5.52 3.54
N ALA A 77 -10.19 5.26 4.85
CA ALA A 77 -9.20 4.59 5.67
C ALA A 77 -8.92 3.15 5.21
N ARG A 78 -7.64 2.82 5.02
CA ARG A 78 -7.18 1.51 4.51
C ARG A 78 -6.13 0.92 5.42
N GLY A 79 -6.22 -0.37 5.68
CA GLY A 79 -5.30 -1.08 6.56
C GLY A 79 -5.21 -0.47 7.96
N ASN A 80 -4.40 -1.06 8.82
CA ASN A 80 -4.24 -0.56 10.19
C ASN A 80 -3.60 0.83 10.24
N SER A 81 -2.58 1.09 9.40
CA SER A 81 -1.88 2.37 9.37
C SER A 81 -2.78 3.51 8.93
N GLY A 82 -3.60 3.30 7.89
CA GLY A 82 -4.57 4.29 7.44
C GLY A 82 -5.67 4.54 8.47
N VAL A 83 -6.23 3.49 9.08
CA VAL A 83 -7.25 3.65 10.15
C VAL A 83 -6.67 4.44 11.32
N ILE A 84 -5.46 4.13 11.80
CA ILE A 84 -4.82 4.88 12.89
C ILE A 84 -4.61 6.34 12.47
N THR A 85 -4.13 6.60 11.25
CA THR A 85 -3.97 7.97 10.72
C THR A 85 -5.30 8.71 10.70
N SER A 86 -6.38 8.08 10.23
CA SER A 86 -7.72 8.71 10.22
C SER A 86 -8.23 9.04 11.63
N LEU A 87 -7.92 8.20 12.62
CA LEU A 87 -8.30 8.40 14.01
C LEU A 87 -7.51 9.55 14.67
N LEU A 88 -6.22 9.69 14.35
CA LEU A 88 -5.41 10.85 14.77
C LEU A 88 -6.06 12.14 14.27
N PHE A 89 -6.40 12.22 12.98
CA PHE A 89 -7.06 13.40 12.41
C PHE A 89 -8.49 13.60 12.92
N ARG A 90 -9.21 12.54 13.27
CA ARG A 90 -10.54 12.63 13.89
C ARG A 90 -10.50 13.28 15.27
N GLY A 91 -9.55 12.88 16.13
CA GLY A 91 -9.35 13.51 17.42
C GLY A 91 -8.88 14.95 17.28
N PHE A 92 -7.95 15.21 16.35
CA PHE A 92 -7.48 16.54 15.98
C PHE A 92 -8.64 17.46 15.59
N SER A 93 -9.54 17.02 14.73
CA SER A 93 -10.73 17.77 14.31
C SER A 93 -11.66 18.11 15.47
N LYS A 94 -11.88 17.18 16.42
CA LYS A 94 -12.74 17.42 17.57
C LYS A 94 -12.25 18.56 18.48
N ALA A 95 -10.93 18.72 18.62
CA ALA A 95 -10.37 19.82 19.41
C ALA A 95 -10.52 21.19 18.72
N LEU A 96 -10.66 21.20 17.41
CA LEU A 96 -10.81 22.42 16.60
C LEU A 96 -12.28 22.76 16.27
N GLU A 97 -13.23 21.95 16.74
CA GLU A 97 -14.65 22.16 16.47
C GLU A 97 -15.12 23.55 16.88
N GLY A 98 -15.79 24.26 15.95
CA GLY A 98 -16.32 25.60 16.17
C GLY A 98 -15.28 26.74 16.16
N LYS A 99 -13.98 26.43 15.98
CA LYS A 99 -12.94 27.47 15.92
C LYS A 99 -12.82 28.04 14.51
N LYS A 100 -12.73 29.38 14.43
CA LYS A 100 -12.48 30.09 13.16
C LYS A 100 -11.00 30.04 12.79
N GLU A 101 -10.12 30.26 13.75
CA GLU A 101 -8.67 30.25 13.65
C GLU A 101 -8.09 29.42 14.79
N ALA A 102 -6.84 28.96 14.66
CA ALA A 102 -6.15 28.21 15.69
C ALA A 102 -4.76 28.80 15.99
N GLY A 103 -4.41 28.85 17.27
CA GLY A 103 -3.06 29.14 17.74
C GLY A 103 -2.31 27.88 18.11
N ALA A 104 -1.05 28.04 18.56
CA ALA A 104 -0.21 26.94 19.02
C ALA A 104 -0.88 26.10 20.10
N GLY A 105 -1.50 26.69 21.10
CA GLY A 105 -2.22 25.97 22.17
C GLY A 105 -3.41 25.14 21.67
N ASP A 106 -4.08 25.60 20.60
CA ASP A 106 -5.17 24.86 19.96
C ASP A 106 -4.62 23.65 19.21
N LEU A 107 -3.49 23.80 18.51
CA LEU A 107 -2.82 22.72 17.80
C LEU A 107 -2.26 21.67 18.77
N VAL A 108 -1.70 22.07 19.90
CA VAL A 108 -1.31 21.15 20.99
C VAL A 108 -2.50 20.33 21.44
N SER A 109 -3.62 20.99 21.76
CA SER A 109 -4.84 20.29 22.18
C SER A 109 -5.38 19.36 21.09
N ALA A 110 -5.23 19.73 19.82
CA ALA A 110 -5.62 18.92 18.67
C ALA A 110 -4.75 17.66 18.54
N LEU A 111 -3.44 17.77 18.68
CA LEU A 111 -2.53 16.64 18.69
C LEU A 111 -2.84 15.67 19.84
N GLU A 112 -3.04 16.19 21.08
CA GLU A 112 -3.41 15.36 22.23
C GLU A 112 -4.70 14.57 22.02
N LYS A 113 -5.74 15.25 21.53
CA LYS A 113 -7.03 14.58 21.22
C LYS A 113 -6.91 13.57 20.10
N GLY A 114 -6.03 13.81 19.13
CA GLY A 114 -5.68 12.85 18.09
C GLY A 114 -5.08 11.58 18.68
N VAL A 115 -4.06 11.72 19.51
CA VAL A 115 -3.40 10.62 20.22
C VAL A 115 -4.38 9.85 21.10
N GLU A 116 -5.18 10.55 21.92
CA GLU A 116 -6.20 9.92 22.76
C GLU A 116 -7.18 9.06 21.94
N ALA A 117 -7.66 9.59 20.81
CA ALA A 117 -8.60 8.89 19.94
C ALA A 117 -7.97 7.62 19.32
N ALA A 118 -6.71 7.70 18.89
CA ALA A 118 -6.01 6.57 18.30
C ALA A 118 -5.72 5.46 19.33
N TYR A 119 -5.18 5.81 20.51
CA TYR A 119 -4.93 4.84 21.58
C TYR A 119 -6.21 4.14 22.08
N LYS A 120 -7.31 4.88 22.18
CA LYS A 120 -8.60 4.32 22.62
C LYS A 120 -9.18 3.32 21.62
N ALA A 121 -8.91 3.48 20.35
CA ALA A 121 -9.45 2.61 19.30
C ALA A 121 -8.63 1.33 19.10
N VAL A 122 -7.34 1.33 19.42
CA VAL A 122 -6.47 0.16 19.28
C VAL A 122 -6.62 -0.71 20.53
N MET A 123 -7.14 -1.94 20.37
CA MET A 123 -7.39 -2.85 21.50
C MET A 123 -6.12 -3.19 22.32
N LYS A 124 -4.96 -3.25 21.66
CA LYS A 124 -3.66 -3.51 22.30
C LYS A 124 -2.62 -2.55 21.72
N PRO A 125 -2.55 -1.31 22.21
CA PRO A 125 -1.53 -0.36 21.79
C PRO A 125 -0.14 -0.94 22.02
N THR A 126 0.71 -0.84 21.01
CA THR A 126 2.09 -1.34 21.06
C THR A 126 3.03 -0.14 20.95
N GLU A 127 3.96 -0.03 21.92
CA GLU A 127 5.01 1.00 21.88
C GLU A 127 6.06 0.64 20.81
N GLY A 128 6.74 1.69 20.31
CA GLY A 128 7.67 1.55 19.17
C GLY A 128 6.96 1.59 17.82
N THR A 129 5.76 2.19 17.75
CA THR A 129 4.94 2.31 16.55
C THR A 129 4.52 3.77 16.27
N ILE A 130 3.75 4.00 15.22
CA ILE A 130 3.10 5.29 14.90
C ILE A 130 2.46 5.94 16.13
N LEU A 131 1.89 5.14 17.05
CA LEU A 131 1.26 5.63 18.27
C LEU A 131 2.29 6.30 19.20
N THR A 132 3.45 5.69 19.37
CA THR A 132 4.56 6.23 20.18
C THR A 132 5.08 7.53 19.59
N VAL A 133 5.30 7.58 18.27
CA VAL A 133 5.82 8.77 17.59
C VAL A 133 4.83 9.94 17.74
N ALA A 134 3.55 9.71 17.50
CA ALA A 134 2.52 10.75 17.66
C ALA A 134 2.38 11.21 19.13
N ARG A 135 2.45 10.26 20.11
CA ARG A 135 2.33 10.57 21.52
C ARG A 135 3.50 11.43 22.01
N VAL A 136 4.74 11.02 21.74
CA VAL A 136 5.94 11.74 22.20
C VAL A 136 5.96 13.16 21.60
N ALA A 137 5.67 13.30 20.31
CA ALA A 137 5.58 14.60 19.65
C ALA A 137 4.53 15.52 20.33
N SER A 138 3.37 14.97 20.68
CA SER A 138 2.30 15.69 21.36
C SER A 138 2.64 16.08 22.80
N GLU A 139 3.25 15.17 23.57
CA GLU A 139 3.67 15.39 24.96
C GLU A 139 4.74 16.48 25.07
N GLU A 140 5.75 16.47 24.18
CA GLU A 140 6.79 17.50 24.16
C GLU A 140 6.22 18.85 23.69
N ALA A 141 5.33 18.86 22.70
CA ALA A 141 4.63 20.07 22.27
C ALA A 141 3.87 20.72 23.44
N ARG A 142 3.16 19.90 24.23
CA ARG A 142 2.45 20.38 25.43
C ARG A 142 3.39 20.93 26.49
N ALA A 143 4.49 20.25 26.76
CA ALA A 143 5.44 20.64 27.79
C ALA A 143 6.21 21.91 27.45
N SER A 144 6.31 22.26 26.16
CA SER A 144 7.13 23.39 25.69
C SER A 144 6.58 24.77 26.05
N GLY A 145 5.25 24.91 26.08
CA GLY A 145 4.60 26.22 26.26
C GLY A 145 4.83 27.21 25.10
N ILE A 146 5.31 26.75 23.93
CA ILE A 146 5.56 27.58 22.75
C ILE A 146 4.24 28.17 22.25
N ALA A 147 4.22 29.47 21.98
CA ALA A 147 3.05 30.22 21.52
C ALA A 147 3.04 30.47 20.01
N ASP A 148 4.18 30.38 19.37
CA ASP A 148 4.33 30.49 17.93
C ASP A 148 4.04 29.15 17.25
N VAL A 149 3.33 29.18 16.11
CA VAL A 149 2.90 27.95 15.42
C VAL A 149 4.07 27.29 14.69
N ASP A 150 4.96 28.08 14.10
CA ASP A 150 6.07 27.58 13.30
C ASP A 150 7.11 26.90 14.21
N GLU A 151 7.48 27.60 15.32
CA GLU A 151 8.39 27.03 16.33
C GLU A 151 7.80 25.79 17.01
N LEU A 152 6.48 25.79 17.28
CA LEU A 152 5.79 24.62 17.81
C LEU A 152 5.89 23.44 16.87
N TRP A 153 5.66 23.67 15.56
CA TRP A 153 5.66 22.58 14.60
C TRP A 153 7.05 22.01 14.36
N ASP A 154 8.10 22.83 14.41
CA ASP A 154 9.48 22.39 14.40
C ASP A 154 9.81 21.48 15.60
N LEU A 155 9.29 21.82 16.77
CA LEU A 155 9.41 20.96 17.94
C LEU A 155 8.67 19.63 17.75
N VAL A 156 7.44 19.64 17.23
CA VAL A 156 6.65 18.43 16.92
C VAL A 156 7.44 17.50 16.00
N LEU A 157 8.03 18.03 14.93
CA LEU A 157 8.84 17.27 13.97
C LEU A 157 10.11 16.72 14.63
N SER A 158 10.84 17.53 15.39
CA SER A 158 12.09 17.09 16.01
C SER A 158 11.85 16.06 17.12
N ALA A 159 10.80 16.23 17.93
CA ALA A 159 10.41 15.28 18.96
C ALA A 159 9.93 13.95 18.35
N GLY A 160 9.10 14.05 17.32
CA GLY A 160 8.65 12.87 16.57
C GLY A 160 9.80 12.11 15.92
N GLN A 161 10.81 12.81 15.36
CA GLN A 161 11.98 12.17 14.76
C GLN A 161 12.82 11.42 15.83
N ARG A 162 13.04 12.01 16.98
CA ARG A 162 13.72 11.30 18.10
C ARG A 162 12.96 10.05 18.52
N ALA A 163 11.64 10.14 18.64
CA ALA A 163 10.80 9.00 18.97
C ALA A 163 10.83 7.91 17.89
N LEU A 164 10.85 8.31 16.61
CA LEU A 164 10.98 7.39 15.46
C LEU A 164 12.32 6.65 15.51
N ASP A 165 13.42 7.36 15.72
CA ASP A 165 14.76 6.79 15.79
C ASP A 165 14.90 5.78 16.95
N ASP A 166 14.10 5.94 18.03
CA ASP A 166 14.08 5.04 19.19
C ASP A 166 13.14 3.83 19.01
N THR A 167 12.28 3.80 17.98
CA THR A 167 11.33 2.68 17.76
C THR A 167 11.99 1.30 17.70
N PRO A 168 13.23 1.13 17.15
CA PRO A 168 13.91 -0.17 17.16
C PRO A 168 14.30 -0.64 18.58
N ASN A 169 14.48 0.27 19.52
CA ASN A 169 14.79 -0.09 20.91
C ASN A 169 13.53 -0.53 21.67
N LEU A 170 12.37 -0.01 21.28
CA LEU A 170 11.08 -0.34 21.90
C LEU A 170 10.46 -1.62 21.29
N LEU A 171 10.70 -1.88 19.99
CA LEU A 171 10.11 -3.01 19.28
C LEU A 171 11.19 -3.93 18.69
N PRO A 172 11.48 -5.09 19.32
CA PRO A 172 12.61 -5.96 18.93
C PRO A 172 12.60 -6.41 17.47
N VAL A 173 11.42 -6.51 16.81
CA VAL A 173 11.32 -6.88 15.41
C VAL A 173 11.94 -5.83 14.49
N LEU A 174 11.77 -4.54 14.80
CA LEU A 174 12.38 -3.43 14.05
C LEU A 174 13.89 -3.43 14.22
N LYS A 175 14.38 -3.67 15.46
CA LYS A 175 15.82 -3.77 15.72
C LYS A 175 16.49 -4.90 14.96
N LYS A 176 15.82 -6.07 14.89
CA LYS A 176 16.31 -7.21 14.09
C LYS A 176 16.34 -6.91 12.59
N ALA A 177 15.37 -6.15 12.10
CA ALA A 177 15.29 -5.76 10.69
C ALA A 177 16.19 -4.57 10.34
N GLY A 178 16.74 -3.87 11.32
CA GLY A 178 17.59 -2.67 11.12
C GLY A 178 16.82 -1.48 10.54
N VAL A 179 15.53 -1.36 10.87
CA VAL A 179 14.64 -0.30 10.35
C VAL A 179 13.86 0.38 11.48
N VAL A 180 13.35 1.56 11.21
CA VAL A 180 12.39 2.27 12.05
C VAL A 180 10.96 1.87 11.72
N ASP A 181 9.98 2.27 12.56
CA ASP A 181 8.57 2.00 12.29
C ASP A 181 8.07 2.73 11.05
N ALA A 182 7.51 1.98 10.10
CA ALA A 182 7.00 2.50 8.83
C ALA A 182 5.83 3.49 9.05
N GLY A 183 4.92 3.20 9.98
CA GLY A 183 3.80 4.07 10.31
C GLY A 183 4.26 5.38 10.97
N GLY A 184 5.24 5.31 11.87
CA GLY A 184 5.88 6.47 12.48
C GLY A 184 6.59 7.34 11.45
N GLN A 185 7.32 6.74 10.51
CA GLN A 185 7.92 7.48 9.40
C GLN A 185 6.84 8.16 8.54
N GLY A 186 5.74 7.45 8.24
CA GLY A 186 4.65 7.99 7.44
C GLY A 186 3.97 9.20 8.07
N ILE A 187 3.68 9.17 9.39
CA ILE A 187 3.05 10.32 10.06
C ILE A 187 3.99 11.53 10.11
N LEU A 188 5.30 11.34 10.28
CA LEU A 188 6.26 12.44 10.22
C LEU A 188 6.35 13.07 8.83
N ILE A 189 6.34 12.27 7.77
CA ILE A 189 6.29 12.78 6.39
C ILE A 189 5.03 13.62 6.15
N ILE A 190 3.88 13.22 6.70
CA ILE A 190 2.65 14.03 6.65
C ILE A 190 2.86 15.34 7.40
N PHE A 191 3.39 15.30 8.62
CA PHE A 191 3.64 16.48 9.44
C PHE A 191 4.70 17.42 8.83
N GLU A 192 5.73 16.88 8.18
CA GLU A 192 6.70 17.67 7.40
C GLU A 192 6.01 18.44 6.26
N GLY A 193 5.11 17.77 5.53
CA GLY A 193 4.31 18.42 4.49
C GLY A 193 3.43 19.54 5.03
N MET A 194 2.82 19.35 6.21
CA MET A 194 2.03 20.38 6.89
C MET A 194 2.91 21.55 7.33
N GLY A 195 4.09 21.26 7.88
CA GLY A 195 5.06 22.26 8.33
C GLY A 195 5.49 23.24 7.24
N LYS A 196 5.67 22.76 6.00
CA LYS A 196 5.99 23.62 4.85
C LYS A 196 4.97 24.75 4.65
N VAL A 197 3.70 24.45 4.83
CA VAL A 197 2.64 25.46 4.71
C VAL A 197 2.61 26.39 5.92
N PHE A 198 2.82 25.88 7.12
CA PHE A 198 2.90 26.71 8.32
C PHE A 198 4.04 27.72 8.24
N HIS A 199 5.23 27.32 7.73
CA HIS A 199 6.36 28.22 7.47
C HIS A 199 6.18 29.12 6.22
N GLY A 200 5.00 29.09 5.56
CA GLY A 200 4.73 29.94 4.40
C GLY A 200 5.43 29.51 3.10
N GLU A 201 6.03 28.32 3.05
CA GLU A 201 6.69 27.77 1.87
C GLU A 201 5.69 27.27 0.81
N GLY A 202 4.40 27.16 1.18
CA GLY A 202 3.32 26.71 0.30
C GLY A 202 3.14 25.18 0.25
N ILE A 203 2.17 24.76 -0.57
CA ILE A 203 1.81 23.35 -0.73
C ILE A 203 2.90 22.62 -1.52
N ILE A 204 3.35 21.47 -1.00
CA ILE A 204 4.22 20.54 -1.76
C ILE A 204 3.45 20.07 -3.00
N PRO A 205 3.97 20.24 -4.22
CA PRO A 205 3.26 19.78 -5.41
C PRO A 205 3.18 18.26 -5.43
N ALA A 206 2.04 17.72 -5.86
CA ALA A 206 1.95 16.30 -6.19
C ALA A 206 2.93 15.96 -7.33
N ALA A 207 3.58 14.79 -7.28
CA ALA A 207 4.59 14.38 -8.26
C ALA A 207 4.09 14.47 -9.71
N GLU A 208 2.80 14.20 -9.94
CA GLU A 208 2.14 14.32 -11.25
C GLU A 208 2.03 15.76 -11.75
N SER A 209 1.73 16.71 -10.85
CA SER A 209 1.63 18.13 -11.23
C SER A 209 2.99 18.75 -11.53
N ALA A 210 4.06 18.30 -10.86
CA ALA A 210 5.43 18.69 -11.15
C ALA A 210 5.89 18.17 -12.53
N GLN A 211 5.53 16.93 -12.88
CA GLN A 211 5.79 16.37 -14.20
C GLN A 211 4.99 17.05 -15.32
N ASN A 212 3.74 17.44 -15.07
CA ASN A 212 2.93 18.20 -16.02
C ASN A 212 3.43 19.64 -16.21
N LYS A 213 3.90 20.31 -15.16
CA LYS A 213 4.56 21.63 -15.28
C LYS A 213 5.92 21.52 -16.00
N ALA A 214 6.69 20.47 -15.73
CA ALA A 214 7.91 20.17 -16.49
C ALA A 214 7.61 19.82 -17.96
N LYS A 215 6.52 19.09 -18.23
CA LYS A 215 6.05 18.80 -19.61
C LYS A 215 5.55 20.06 -20.32
N LEU A 216 4.93 21.02 -19.63
CA LEU A 216 4.53 22.30 -20.24
C LEU A 216 5.72 23.24 -20.50
N SER A 217 6.74 23.21 -19.64
CA SER A 217 7.97 23.99 -19.86
C SER A 217 8.91 23.37 -20.91
N THR A 218 8.82 22.04 -21.13
CA THR A 218 9.58 21.32 -22.17
C THR A 218 8.82 21.17 -23.50
N ALA A 219 7.52 21.53 -23.56
CA ALA A 219 6.73 21.49 -24.79
C ALA A 219 7.16 22.52 -25.85
N ASN A 220 8.05 23.46 -25.50
CA ASN A 220 8.65 24.43 -26.43
C ASN A 220 10.08 24.09 -26.87
N ALA A 221 10.61 22.92 -26.51
CA ALA A 221 11.91 22.44 -26.98
C ALA A 221 11.76 21.07 -27.64
N GLY A 222 11.62 21.07 -28.94
CA GLY A 222 11.94 20.01 -29.91
C GLY A 222 11.46 18.59 -29.58
N ARG A 223 10.28 18.21 -30.11
CA ARG A 223 9.82 16.82 -30.21
C ARG A 223 10.76 15.99 -31.08
N GLY A 224 11.64 15.18 -30.45
CA GLY A 224 12.16 13.95 -31.05
C GLY A 224 11.33 12.79 -30.56
N VAL A 225 10.51 12.22 -31.42
CA VAL A 225 9.75 10.98 -31.16
C VAL A 225 10.75 9.82 -31.19
N PHE A 226 11.02 9.20 -30.04
CA PHE A 226 11.64 7.89 -29.98
C PHE A 226 10.61 6.88 -29.51
N THR A 227 10.28 5.95 -30.38
CA THR A 227 9.51 4.73 -30.07
C THR A 227 10.37 3.81 -29.22
N ASP A 228 9.97 3.62 -27.99
CA ASP A 228 10.63 2.83 -26.94
C ASP A 228 10.17 1.37 -27.07
N ASP A 229 10.90 0.53 -27.78
CA ASP A 229 10.68 -0.93 -27.60
C ASP A 229 11.82 -1.89 -27.98
N LEU A 230 13.02 -1.44 -28.37
CA LEU A 230 14.06 -2.41 -28.80
C LEU A 230 15.53 -2.04 -28.55
N MET A 231 15.86 -1.00 -27.76
CA MET A 231 17.28 -0.68 -27.49
C MET A 231 17.80 -1.32 -26.20
N LYS A 232 18.89 -2.06 -26.29
CA LYS A 232 19.68 -2.54 -25.15
C LYS A 232 20.79 -1.53 -24.82
N VAL A 233 21.23 -1.50 -23.54
CA VAL A 233 22.35 -0.64 -23.07
C VAL A 233 23.60 -0.79 -23.96
N GLU A 234 23.81 -1.98 -24.53
CA GLU A 234 24.92 -2.33 -25.41
C GLU A 234 24.87 -1.63 -26.78
N ASP A 235 23.72 -1.03 -27.15
CA ASP A 235 23.52 -0.38 -28.44
C ASP A 235 23.89 1.13 -28.40
N ILE A 236 24.18 1.70 -27.24
CA ILE A 236 24.54 3.11 -27.06
C ILE A 236 26.04 3.29 -27.32
N LYS A 237 26.42 3.58 -28.58
CA LYS A 237 27.82 3.78 -28.98
C LYS A 237 28.43 5.08 -28.47
N ASN A 238 27.64 6.17 -28.43
CA ASN A 238 28.04 7.51 -28.00
C ASN A 238 27.43 7.79 -26.63
N GLY A 239 28.09 7.33 -25.56
CA GLY A 239 27.52 7.27 -24.21
C GLY A 239 27.34 8.58 -23.45
N TYR A 240 27.76 9.73 -24.01
CA TYR A 240 27.68 11.03 -23.33
C TYR A 240 26.87 12.05 -24.13
N CYS A 241 25.81 12.58 -23.55
CA CYS A 241 25.14 13.80 -24.02
C CYS A 241 25.92 15.01 -23.54
N THR A 242 26.47 15.76 -24.48
CA THR A 242 27.38 16.91 -24.21
C THR A 242 26.80 18.17 -24.82
N GLN A 243 26.54 19.17 -23.98
CA GLN A 243 25.99 20.47 -24.39
C GLN A 243 26.74 21.61 -23.69
N PHE A 244 27.04 22.69 -24.42
CA PHE A 244 27.63 23.90 -23.89
C PHE A 244 27.49 25.07 -24.88
N LEU A 245 27.79 26.29 -24.41
CA LEU A 245 27.85 27.49 -25.22
C LEU A 245 29.30 27.88 -25.47
N ILE A 246 29.63 28.27 -26.71
CA ILE A 246 30.91 28.83 -27.11
C ILE A 246 30.70 30.33 -27.37
N HIS A 247 31.32 31.19 -26.59
CA HIS A 247 31.37 32.62 -26.86
C HIS A 247 32.47 32.88 -27.89
N LYS A 248 32.06 33.24 -29.11
CA LYS A 248 32.93 33.29 -30.28
C LYS A 248 34.06 34.30 -30.13
N GLU A 249 35.26 33.94 -30.57
CA GLU A 249 36.35 34.85 -30.89
C GLU A 249 36.31 35.18 -32.40
N ASP A 250 36.96 36.30 -32.78
CA ASP A 250 37.00 36.74 -34.16
C ASP A 250 37.50 35.65 -35.12
N GLY A 251 36.66 35.30 -36.11
CA GLY A 251 36.95 34.25 -37.09
C GLY A 251 36.47 32.86 -36.73
N ALA A 252 35.80 32.67 -35.59
CA ALA A 252 35.16 31.40 -35.22
C ALA A 252 34.03 31.03 -36.20
N SER A 253 33.95 29.76 -36.60
CA SER A 253 32.97 29.26 -37.58
C SER A 253 32.18 28.08 -37.01
N ALA A 254 30.89 28.27 -36.80
CA ALA A 254 29.97 27.20 -36.36
C ALA A 254 29.93 26.02 -37.33
N ALA A 255 30.10 26.28 -38.64
CA ALA A 255 30.15 25.23 -39.65
C ALA A 255 31.33 24.28 -39.47
N LYS A 256 32.50 24.77 -39.08
CA LYS A 256 33.69 23.95 -38.80
C LYS A 256 33.50 23.15 -37.51
N MET A 257 32.95 23.79 -36.46
CA MET A 257 32.65 23.10 -35.21
C MET A 257 31.60 22.03 -35.39
N ARG A 258 30.55 22.27 -36.18
CA ARG A 258 29.54 21.29 -36.54
C ARG A 258 30.16 20.08 -37.25
N ALA A 259 30.95 20.31 -38.30
CA ALA A 259 31.59 19.21 -39.04
C ALA A 259 32.53 18.38 -38.15
N PHE A 260 33.22 19.01 -37.20
CA PHE A 260 34.02 18.29 -36.21
C PHE A 260 33.15 17.44 -35.26
N ALA A 261 32.05 17.98 -34.74
CA ALA A 261 31.13 17.30 -33.87
C ALA A 261 30.48 16.07 -34.58
N GLU A 262 30.06 16.26 -35.85
CA GLU A 262 29.46 15.19 -36.68
C GLU A 262 30.46 14.05 -36.97
N SER A 263 31.76 14.35 -37.04
CA SER A 263 32.78 13.32 -37.22
C SER A 263 33.18 12.58 -35.94
N ASN A 264 32.77 13.07 -34.75
CA ASN A 264 33.15 12.52 -33.44
C ASN A 264 31.95 12.19 -32.54
N GLY A 265 30.73 12.21 -33.12
CA GLY A 265 29.51 11.89 -32.39
C GLY A 265 28.31 11.81 -33.33
N ASP A 266 27.12 11.66 -32.72
CA ASP A 266 25.83 11.72 -33.41
C ASP A 266 24.87 12.70 -32.72
N SER A 267 23.67 12.86 -33.27
CA SER A 267 22.63 13.76 -32.74
C SER A 267 23.10 15.19 -32.55
N VAL A 268 23.96 15.68 -33.50
CA VAL A 268 24.58 16.97 -33.43
C VAL A 268 23.59 18.10 -33.73
N VAL A 269 23.43 19.01 -32.76
CA VAL A 269 22.73 20.28 -32.93
C VAL A 269 23.73 21.40 -32.66
N CYS A 270 23.99 22.23 -33.70
CA CYS A 270 24.92 23.35 -33.62
C CYS A 270 24.20 24.57 -34.17
N ILE A 271 23.86 25.50 -33.27
CA ILE A 271 23.12 26.73 -33.57
C ILE A 271 24.02 27.90 -33.32
N GLU A 272 24.20 28.78 -34.33
CA GLU A 272 24.97 30.01 -34.26
C GLU A 272 24.02 31.20 -34.05
N ASP A 273 24.32 32.02 -33.07
CA ASP A 273 23.74 33.33 -32.83
C ASP A 273 24.86 34.37 -32.87
N ASP A 274 24.54 35.66 -32.80
CA ASP A 274 25.49 36.78 -33.09
C ASP A 274 26.87 36.57 -32.45
N ASP A 275 26.93 36.31 -31.13
CA ASP A 275 28.18 36.16 -30.37
C ASP A 275 28.40 34.77 -29.78
N VAL A 276 27.48 33.82 -30.02
CA VAL A 276 27.47 32.51 -29.33
C VAL A 276 27.16 31.36 -30.28
N ILE A 277 27.88 30.24 -30.12
CA ILE A 277 27.49 28.95 -30.73
C ILE A 277 26.98 28.04 -29.63
N ASN A 278 25.75 27.55 -29.75
CA ASN A 278 25.20 26.51 -28.89
C ASN A 278 25.41 25.13 -29.54
N LEU A 279 26.20 24.30 -28.88
CA LEU A 279 26.51 22.94 -29.36
C LEU A 279 25.88 21.89 -28.44
N HIS A 280 25.21 20.94 -29.07
CA HIS A 280 24.76 19.69 -28.45
C HIS A 280 25.24 18.52 -29.32
N VAL A 281 25.84 17.50 -28.70
CA VAL A 281 26.33 16.33 -29.39
C VAL A 281 26.30 15.09 -28.47
N HIS A 282 25.91 13.93 -29.01
CA HIS A 282 26.16 12.65 -28.36
C HIS A 282 27.50 12.10 -28.81
N THR A 283 28.40 11.86 -27.87
CA THR A 283 29.78 11.43 -28.17
C THR A 283 30.28 10.39 -27.19
N ALA A 284 31.24 9.59 -27.61
CA ALA A 284 31.98 8.69 -26.72
C ALA A 284 33.09 9.40 -25.93
N ASP A 285 33.55 10.58 -26.41
CA ASP A 285 34.64 11.37 -25.81
C ASP A 285 34.29 12.86 -25.73
N PRO A 286 33.62 13.28 -24.64
CA PRO A 286 33.32 14.70 -24.41
C PRO A 286 34.56 15.57 -24.36
N GLY A 287 35.69 15.05 -23.85
CA GLY A 287 36.92 15.78 -23.72
C GLY A 287 37.48 16.24 -25.07
N LYS A 288 37.34 15.40 -26.11
CA LYS A 288 37.77 15.74 -27.47
C LYS A 288 36.92 16.85 -28.09
N ILE A 289 35.60 16.81 -27.86
CA ILE A 289 34.68 17.85 -28.32
C ILE A 289 34.99 19.18 -27.64
N LEU A 290 35.20 19.19 -26.31
CA LEU A 290 35.56 20.41 -25.56
C LEU A 290 36.90 20.97 -25.96
N SER A 291 37.90 20.12 -26.16
CA SER A 291 39.26 20.54 -26.58
C SER A 291 39.29 21.20 -27.98
N GLU A 292 38.38 20.80 -28.86
CA GLU A 292 38.20 21.47 -30.14
C GLU A 292 37.43 22.79 -29.97
N ALA A 293 36.33 22.75 -29.18
CA ALA A 293 35.46 23.91 -28.98
C ALA A 293 36.16 25.12 -28.38
N ILE A 294 37.13 24.95 -27.48
CA ILE A 294 37.94 26.00 -26.87
C ILE A 294 38.73 26.81 -27.91
N LYS A 295 39.04 26.25 -29.08
CA LYS A 295 39.72 26.95 -30.16
C LYS A 295 38.86 28.01 -30.86
N TYR A 296 37.56 28.00 -30.61
CA TYR A 296 36.58 28.93 -31.22
C TYR A 296 36.16 30.03 -30.26
N GLY A 297 36.53 29.94 -28.95
CA GLY A 297 36.23 30.90 -27.92
C GLY A 297 36.09 30.28 -26.54
N TYR A 298 35.73 31.06 -25.52
CA TYR A 298 35.55 30.54 -24.17
C TYR A 298 34.20 29.85 -24.01
N LEU A 299 34.15 28.80 -23.17
CA LEU A 299 33.00 27.93 -23.01
C LEU A 299 32.24 28.23 -21.71
N THR A 300 30.89 28.16 -21.78
CA THR A 300 30.00 28.31 -20.62
C THR A 300 28.84 27.32 -20.68
N ASN A 301 28.05 27.24 -19.60
CA ASN A 301 26.83 26.43 -19.50
C ASN A 301 27.02 24.95 -19.84
N PHE A 302 28.05 24.35 -19.25
CA PHE A 302 28.35 22.92 -19.46
C PHE A 302 27.28 22.02 -18.93
N LYS A 303 26.83 21.10 -19.76
CA LYS A 303 26.00 19.97 -19.39
C LYS A 303 26.56 18.70 -20.05
N ILE A 304 27.16 17.83 -19.24
CA ILE A 304 27.68 16.54 -19.69
C ILE A 304 27.03 15.46 -18.87
N GLU A 305 26.23 14.62 -19.49
CA GLU A 305 25.47 13.58 -18.83
C GLU A 305 25.80 12.21 -19.43
N ASN A 306 25.97 11.21 -18.55
CA ASN A 306 26.18 9.83 -18.96
C ASN A 306 24.84 9.19 -19.36
N MET A 307 24.66 8.92 -20.64
CA MET A 307 23.42 8.36 -21.17
C MET A 307 23.16 6.92 -20.70
N HIS A 308 24.20 6.16 -20.36
CA HIS A 308 24.04 4.84 -19.75
C HIS A 308 23.43 4.96 -18.34
N GLU A 309 23.89 5.92 -17.54
CA GLU A 309 23.32 6.19 -16.23
C GLU A 309 21.89 6.72 -16.33
N GLN A 310 21.62 7.58 -17.31
CA GLN A 310 20.27 8.06 -17.59
C GLN A 310 19.33 6.93 -18.01
N PHE A 311 19.79 5.99 -18.84
CA PHE A 311 19.02 4.83 -19.24
C PHE A 311 18.74 3.92 -18.06
N LEU A 312 19.75 3.64 -17.22
CA LEU A 312 19.58 2.85 -15.99
C LEU A 312 18.67 3.56 -14.97
N ALA A 313 18.75 4.89 -14.88
CA ALA A 313 17.86 5.70 -14.06
C ALA A 313 16.43 5.68 -14.59
N ARG A 314 16.22 5.74 -15.92
CA ARG A 314 14.92 5.61 -16.57
C ARG A 314 14.32 4.20 -16.39
N GLN A 315 15.15 3.14 -16.46
CA GLN A 315 14.68 1.79 -16.11
C GLN A 315 14.24 1.68 -14.64
N LYS A 316 14.95 2.38 -13.73
CA LYS A 316 14.53 2.48 -12.32
C LYS A 316 13.27 3.35 -12.17
N GLN A 317 13.15 4.44 -12.93
CA GLN A 317 11.95 5.29 -12.99
C GLN A 317 10.78 4.60 -13.70
N GLY A 318 11.02 3.81 -14.76
CA GLY A 318 9.99 3.00 -15.41
C GLY A 318 9.33 2.03 -14.42
N LYS A 319 10.14 1.35 -13.58
CA LYS A 319 9.63 0.54 -12.46
C LYS A 319 8.89 1.36 -11.39
N SER A 320 9.23 2.63 -11.21
CA SER A 320 8.50 3.55 -10.34
C SER A 320 7.19 4.03 -10.97
N LEU A 321 7.18 4.28 -12.28
CA LEU A 321 5.98 4.63 -13.06
C LEU A 321 5.01 3.44 -13.19
N GLU A 322 5.53 2.21 -13.34
CA GLU A 322 4.72 0.99 -13.27
C GLU A 322 4.04 0.87 -11.90
N LYS A 323 4.78 1.11 -10.80
CA LYS A 323 4.21 1.13 -9.45
C LYS A 323 3.21 2.28 -9.23
N GLN A 324 3.38 3.41 -9.90
CA GLN A 324 2.42 4.53 -9.86
C GLN A 324 1.16 4.21 -10.68
N ALA A 325 1.32 3.63 -11.87
CA ALA A 325 0.21 3.14 -12.68
C ALA A 325 -0.57 2.02 -11.97
N GLU A 326 0.13 1.10 -11.27
CA GLU A 326 -0.48 0.09 -10.41
C GLU A 326 -1.28 0.71 -9.24
N ALA A 327 -0.80 1.83 -8.65
CA ALA A 327 -1.52 2.49 -7.58
C ALA A 327 -2.73 3.28 -8.07
N GLU A 328 -2.65 3.92 -9.26
CA GLU A 328 -3.81 4.53 -9.93
C GLU A 328 -4.82 3.47 -10.36
N GLN A 329 -4.35 2.33 -10.85
CA GLN A 329 -5.18 1.19 -11.17
C GLN A 329 -5.85 0.61 -9.91
N LYS A 330 -5.14 0.59 -8.78
CA LYS A 330 -5.68 0.22 -7.47
C LYS A 330 -6.73 1.22 -6.98
N GLN A 331 -6.53 2.53 -7.18
CA GLN A 331 -7.53 3.55 -6.85
C GLN A 331 -8.79 3.39 -7.71
N ARG A 332 -8.63 3.27 -9.03
CA ARG A 332 -9.75 3.01 -9.96
C ARG A 332 -10.46 1.69 -9.66
N ALA A 333 -9.71 0.65 -9.26
CA ALA A 333 -10.29 -0.63 -8.84
C ALA A 333 -11.11 -0.48 -7.55
N SER A 334 -10.68 0.38 -6.61
CA SER A 334 -11.44 0.68 -5.41
C SER A 334 -12.72 1.46 -5.69
N ASP A 335 -12.64 2.50 -6.53
CA ASP A 335 -13.82 3.25 -6.97
C ASP A 335 -14.82 2.34 -7.69
N ALA A 336 -14.32 1.32 -8.43
CA ALA A 336 -15.13 0.29 -9.06
C ALA A 336 -15.77 -0.67 -8.04
N ILE A 337 -15.05 -1.03 -6.96
CA ILE A 337 -15.58 -1.91 -5.90
C ILE A 337 -16.77 -1.25 -5.19
N ALA A 338 -16.65 0.02 -4.80
CA ALA A 338 -17.74 0.75 -4.16
C ALA A 338 -18.97 0.89 -5.09
N SER A 339 -18.76 0.99 -6.42
CA SER A 339 -19.84 1.05 -7.41
C SER A 339 -20.48 -0.31 -7.71
N GLU A 340 -19.85 -1.43 -7.34
CA GLU A 340 -20.38 -2.79 -7.54
C GLU A 340 -21.55 -3.07 -6.59
N PHE A 341 -21.58 -2.42 -5.42
CA PHE A 341 -22.58 -2.68 -4.37
C PHE A 341 -23.70 -1.63 -4.40
N ILE A 342 -24.89 -2.06 -4.75
CA ILE A 342 -26.08 -1.20 -4.77
C ILE A 342 -26.77 -1.29 -3.39
N TYR A 343 -27.05 -0.14 -2.78
CA TYR A 343 -27.78 -0.08 -1.51
C TYR A 343 -29.11 -0.85 -1.59
N ALA A 344 -29.35 -1.70 -0.59
CA ALA A 344 -30.59 -2.41 -0.41
C ALA A 344 -31.19 -2.11 0.98
N ALA A 345 -32.46 -1.72 1.02
CA ALA A 345 -33.15 -1.53 2.29
C ALA A 345 -33.26 -2.85 3.05
N VAL A 346 -33.24 -2.78 4.39
CA VAL A 346 -33.35 -3.96 5.26
C VAL A 346 -34.71 -4.65 5.03
N ASP A 347 -34.68 -5.93 4.69
CA ASP A 347 -35.84 -6.79 4.63
C ASP A 347 -36.15 -7.32 6.05
N PRO A 348 -37.32 -6.97 6.64
CA PRO A 348 -37.68 -7.45 7.98
C PRO A 348 -37.82 -8.97 8.10
N SER A 349 -37.98 -9.69 6.99
CA SER A 349 -38.09 -11.17 6.97
C SER A 349 -36.73 -11.88 6.99
N ARG A 350 -35.64 -11.14 6.71
CA ARG A 350 -34.27 -11.68 6.62
C ARG A 350 -33.45 -11.32 7.86
N ASP A 351 -33.18 -12.29 8.71
CA ASP A 351 -32.48 -12.07 9.98
C ASP A 351 -30.97 -11.91 9.78
N TYR A 352 -30.34 -12.68 8.89
CA TYR A 352 -28.89 -12.76 8.71
C TYR A 352 -28.43 -12.51 7.28
N GLY A 353 -27.28 -11.89 7.14
CA GLY A 353 -26.54 -11.77 5.91
C GLY A 353 -25.03 -11.77 6.16
N PHE A 354 -24.24 -11.91 5.11
CA PHE A 354 -22.80 -12.11 5.20
C PHE A 354 -22.03 -11.30 4.18
N VAL A 355 -20.94 -10.70 4.65
CA VAL A 355 -19.93 -10.02 3.81
C VAL A 355 -18.57 -10.65 4.12
N ALA A 356 -17.83 -11.07 3.11
CA ALA A 356 -16.46 -11.54 3.25
C ALA A 356 -15.48 -10.70 2.44
N VAL A 357 -14.24 -10.60 2.90
CA VAL A 357 -13.15 -10.03 2.09
C VAL A 357 -12.31 -11.19 1.56
N ALA A 358 -12.11 -11.21 0.25
CA ALA A 358 -11.27 -12.20 -0.41
C ALA A 358 -10.71 -11.67 -1.74
N ALA A 359 -9.51 -12.14 -2.14
CA ALA A 359 -8.91 -11.87 -3.43
C ALA A 359 -8.76 -13.17 -4.22
N GLY A 360 -9.16 -13.16 -5.48
CA GLY A 360 -9.15 -14.33 -6.38
C GLY A 360 -10.55 -14.86 -6.66
N GLU A 361 -10.84 -15.10 -7.94
CA GLU A 361 -12.17 -15.53 -8.39
C GLU A 361 -12.58 -16.88 -7.79
N GLY A 362 -11.64 -17.79 -7.60
CA GLY A 362 -11.95 -19.06 -6.95
C GLY A 362 -12.37 -18.90 -5.49
N LEU A 363 -11.73 -18.02 -4.73
CA LEU A 363 -12.13 -17.71 -3.36
C LEU A 363 -13.48 -16.98 -3.31
N LYS A 364 -13.74 -16.07 -4.27
CA LYS A 364 -15.07 -15.43 -4.40
C LYS A 364 -16.15 -16.48 -4.61
N ALA A 365 -15.91 -17.44 -5.51
CA ALA A 365 -16.84 -18.54 -5.73
C ALA A 365 -17.09 -19.38 -4.45
N VAL A 366 -16.02 -19.74 -3.74
CA VAL A 366 -16.13 -20.49 -2.47
C VAL A 366 -17.01 -19.78 -1.44
N PHE A 367 -16.81 -18.46 -1.24
CA PHE A 367 -17.64 -17.71 -0.31
C PHE A 367 -19.09 -17.57 -0.79
N THR A 368 -19.30 -17.41 -2.10
CA THR A 368 -20.65 -17.39 -2.69
C THR A 368 -21.38 -18.71 -2.47
N ASP A 369 -20.69 -19.85 -2.67
CA ASP A 369 -21.24 -21.19 -2.43
C ASP A 369 -21.55 -21.45 -0.93
N LEU A 370 -20.83 -20.75 -0.03
CA LEU A 370 -21.12 -20.72 1.40
C LEU A 370 -22.23 -19.73 1.79
N ALA A 371 -22.99 -19.23 0.82
CA ALA A 371 -24.08 -18.27 0.99
C ALA A 371 -23.63 -16.91 1.55
N VAL A 372 -22.41 -16.49 1.28
CA VAL A 372 -21.99 -15.11 1.52
C VAL A 372 -22.62 -14.21 0.45
N ASP A 373 -23.30 -13.15 0.87
CA ASP A 373 -24.09 -12.26 0.02
C ASP A 373 -23.22 -11.32 -0.83
N ALA A 374 -22.15 -10.83 -0.24
CA ALA A 374 -21.24 -9.91 -0.90
C ALA A 374 -19.77 -10.23 -0.57
N VAL A 375 -18.94 -10.31 -1.59
CA VAL A 375 -17.50 -10.54 -1.43
C VAL A 375 -16.74 -9.31 -1.90
N VAL A 376 -16.13 -8.60 -0.95
CA VAL A 376 -15.27 -7.44 -1.23
C VAL A 376 -13.91 -7.92 -1.71
N SER A 377 -13.51 -7.48 -2.90
CA SER A 377 -12.21 -7.85 -3.45
C SER A 377 -11.08 -7.15 -2.70
N GLY A 378 -10.08 -7.91 -2.25
CA GLY A 378 -8.90 -7.34 -1.57
C GLY A 378 -8.31 -8.23 -0.49
N GLY A 379 -7.39 -7.64 0.27
CA GLY A 379 -6.83 -8.25 1.48
C GLY A 379 -5.43 -8.85 1.36
N GLN A 380 -4.82 -8.86 0.18
CA GLN A 380 -3.46 -9.40 -0.01
C GLN A 380 -2.53 -8.43 -0.72
N THR A 381 -2.97 -7.81 -1.79
CA THR A 381 -2.23 -6.78 -2.52
C THR A 381 -2.76 -5.39 -2.27
N MET A 382 -4.03 -5.30 -1.85
CA MET A 382 -4.72 -4.05 -1.56
C MET A 382 -5.73 -4.29 -0.43
N ASN A 383 -5.70 -3.44 0.60
CA ASN A 383 -6.73 -3.45 1.62
C ASN A 383 -7.92 -2.59 1.15
N PRO A 384 -9.16 -3.13 1.19
CA PRO A 384 -10.34 -2.34 0.88
C PRO A 384 -10.48 -1.15 1.82
N ALA A 385 -11.09 -0.08 1.35
CA ALA A 385 -11.43 1.05 2.20
C ALA A 385 -12.56 0.69 3.16
N THR A 386 -12.70 1.46 4.23
CA THR A 386 -13.86 1.36 5.12
C THR A 386 -15.17 1.52 4.35
N GLU A 387 -15.19 2.40 3.35
CA GLU A 387 -16.35 2.66 2.48
C GLU A 387 -16.70 1.47 1.59
N ASP A 388 -15.70 0.74 1.06
CA ASP A 388 -15.93 -0.48 0.27
C ASP A 388 -16.67 -1.56 1.09
N ILE A 389 -16.23 -1.75 2.35
CA ILE A 389 -16.85 -2.70 3.27
C ILE A 389 -18.26 -2.22 3.67
N LEU A 390 -18.42 -0.92 3.92
CA LEU A 390 -19.70 -0.31 4.26
C LEU A 390 -20.72 -0.46 3.12
N ALA A 391 -20.30 -0.19 1.88
CA ALA A 391 -21.15 -0.36 0.69
C ALA A 391 -21.61 -1.83 0.54
N ALA A 392 -20.69 -2.78 0.72
CA ALA A 392 -21.02 -4.20 0.70
C ALA A 392 -22.02 -4.57 1.81
N VAL A 393 -21.82 -4.10 3.04
CA VAL A 393 -22.77 -4.30 4.15
C VAL A 393 -24.14 -3.72 3.80
N GLN A 394 -24.19 -2.50 3.27
CA GLN A 394 -25.44 -1.81 2.93
C GLN A 394 -26.15 -2.39 1.69
N SER A 395 -25.46 -3.21 0.89
CA SER A 395 -26.09 -3.94 -0.22
C SER A 395 -26.82 -5.22 0.22
N VAL A 396 -26.57 -5.70 1.44
CA VAL A 396 -27.16 -6.93 1.96
C VAL A 396 -28.46 -6.64 2.71
N PRO A 397 -29.65 -7.04 2.20
CA PRO A 397 -30.93 -6.69 2.80
C PRO A 397 -31.28 -7.55 4.04
N ALA A 398 -30.42 -7.54 5.06
CA ALA A 398 -30.60 -8.31 6.29
C ALA A 398 -30.56 -7.44 7.54
N LYS A 399 -31.28 -7.85 8.62
CA LYS A 399 -31.28 -7.18 9.92
C LYS A 399 -29.90 -7.15 10.57
N THR A 400 -29.18 -8.26 10.46
CA THR A 400 -27.82 -8.42 11.00
C THR A 400 -26.90 -8.93 9.90
N VAL A 401 -25.78 -8.23 9.67
CA VAL A 401 -24.76 -8.61 8.68
C VAL A 401 -23.48 -9.00 9.41
N PHE A 402 -23.04 -10.24 9.23
CA PHE A 402 -21.74 -10.70 9.69
C PHE A 402 -20.68 -10.33 8.66
N VAL A 403 -19.57 -9.75 9.13
CA VAL A 403 -18.44 -9.37 8.29
C VAL A 403 -17.23 -10.22 8.63
N LEU A 404 -16.64 -10.90 7.63
CA LEU A 404 -15.45 -11.73 7.73
C LEU A 404 -14.29 -11.05 7.01
N PRO A 405 -13.43 -10.32 7.73
CA PRO A 405 -12.30 -9.57 7.13
C PRO A 405 -11.23 -10.46 6.49
N ASN A 406 -11.04 -11.67 7.01
CA ASN A 406 -10.09 -12.68 6.52
C ASN A 406 -8.62 -12.22 6.40
N ASN A 407 -8.31 -11.07 6.98
CA ASN A 407 -6.98 -10.49 7.05
C ASN A 407 -6.89 -9.57 8.27
N LYS A 408 -5.82 -9.72 9.08
CA LYS A 408 -5.58 -8.91 10.28
C LYS A 408 -5.56 -7.39 10.02
N ASN A 409 -5.12 -6.97 8.82
CA ASN A 409 -5.00 -5.56 8.44
C ASN A 409 -6.35 -4.92 8.06
N ILE A 410 -7.39 -5.72 7.86
CA ILE A 410 -8.73 -5.26 7.46
C ILE A 410 -9.69 -5.19 8.65
N ILE A 411 -9.40 -5.90 9.75
CA ILE A 411 -10.29 -5.97 10.92
C ILE A 411 -10.69 -4.57 11.39
N MET A 412 -9.72 -3.65 11.53
CA MET A 412 -10.02 -2.29 11.99
C MET A 412 -10.88 -1.50 11.01
N ALA A 413 -10.71 -1.68 9.70
CA ALA A 413 -11.55 -1.04 8.69
C ALA A 413 -12.98 -1.58 8.75
N ALA A 414 -13.15 -2.89 8.96
CA ALA A 414 -14.46 -3.51 9.16
C ALA A 414 -15.15 -3.01 10.44
N GLU A 415 -14.42 -2.87 11.56
CA GLU A 415 -14.93 -2.28 12.81
C GLU A 415 -15.31 -0.79 12.67
N GLN A 416 -14.66 -0.04 11.78
CA GLN A 416 -15.10 1.32 11.46
C GLN A 416 -16.35 1.31 10.58
N ALA A 417 -16.46 0.42 9.60
CA ALA A 417 -17.66 0.24 8.78
C ALA A 417 -18.87 -0.16 9.64
N GLU A 418 -18.70 -1.01 10.65
CA GLU A 418 -19.73 -1.35 11.64
C GLU A 418 -20.34 -0.10 12.30
N LYS A 419 -19.50 0.87 12.68
CA LYS A 419 -19.96 2.12 13.36
C LYS A 419 -20.66 3.09 12.44
N LEU A 420 -20.49 2.95 11.13
CA LEU A 420 -21.08 3.82 10.09
C LEU A 420 -22.33 3.21 9.46
N ALA A 421 -22.56 1.91 9.67
CA ALA A 421 -23.65 1.18 9.05
C ALA A 421 -25.03 1.58 9.60
N ASP A 422 -26.05 1.51 8.75
CA ASP A 422 -27.47 1.77 9.06
C ASP A 422 -28.21 0.54 9.60
N ARG A 423 -27.50 -0.59 9.74
CA ARG A 423 -28.02 -1.88 10.22
C ARG A 423 -27.08 -2.51 11.22
N ARG A 424 -27.55 -3.56 11.93
CA ARG A 424 -26.68 -4.26 12.87
C ARG A 424 -25.57 -4.99 12.10
N VAL A 425 -24.32 -4.70 12.44
CA VAL A 425 -23.15 -5.38 11.91
C VAL A 425 -22.45 -6.13 13.03
N VAL A 426 -21.90 -7.30 12.73
CA VAL A 426 -21.07 -8.09 13.63
C VAL A 426 -19.78 -8.45 12.90
N VAL A 427 -18.68 -7.86 13.30
CA VAL A 427 -17.36 -8.20 12.76
C VAL A 427 -16.84 -9.46 13.44
N LEU A 428 -16.64 -10.52 12.67
CA LEU A 428 -15.94 -11.72 13.11
C LEU A 428 -14.46 -11.54 12.79
N PRO A 429 -13.55 -11.38 13.78
CA PRO A 429 -12.15 -11.00 13.52
C PRO A 429 -11.31 -12.15 12.93
N THR A 430 -11.78 -12.72 11.83
CA THR A 430 -11.06 -13.71 11.03
C THR A 430 -9.80 -13.11 10.42
N ARG A 431 -8.68 -13.78 10.60
CA ARG A 431 -7.34 -13.29 10.22
C ARG A 431 -6.81 -13.92 8.94
N THR A 432 -7.47 -14.97 8.47
CA THR A 432 -7.08 -15.73 7.27
C THR A 432 -8.32 -16.25 6.56
N ILE A 433 -8.20 -16.50 5.27
CA ILE A 433 -9.27 -17.10 4.44
C ILE A 433 -9.78 -18.43 5.04
N PRO A 434 -8.90 -19.37 5.43
CA PRO A 434 -9.37 -20.60 6.07
C PRO A 434 -10.22 -20.37 7.31
N MET A 435 -9.87 -19.40 8.17
CA MET A 435 -10.69 -19.06 9.34
C MET A 435 -12.09 -18.60 8.94
N GLY A 436 -12.20 -17.78 7.87
CA GLY A 436 -13.49 -17.31 7.36
C GLY A 436 -14.35 -18.45 6.80
N ILE A 437 -13.76 -19.34 6.03
CA ILE A 437 -14.43 -20.52 5.48
C ILE A 437 -14.98 -21.39 6.63
N THR A 438 -14.15 -21.70 7.61
CA THR A 438 -14.56 -22.53 8.76
C THR A 438 -15.60 -21.81 9.63
N ALA A 439 -15.52 -20.49 9.80
CA ALA A 439 -16.57 -19.73 10.47
C ALA A 439 -17.92 -19.89 9.77
N MET A 440 -17.98 -19.72 8.45
CA MET A 440 -19.21 -19.88 7.67
C MET A 440 -19.81 -21.29 7.77
N LEU A 441 -18.99 -22.32 7.74
CA LEU A 441 -19.41 -23.71 7.89
C LEU A 441 -20.04 -24.02 9.27
N ASN A 442 -19.82 -23.17 10.26
CA ASN A 442 -20.34 -23.32 11.62
C ASN A 442 -21.47 -22.34 11.96
N PHE A 443 -22.04 -21.67 10.97
CA PHE A 443 -23.22 -20.84 11.12
C PHE A 443 -24.48 -21.69 11.26
N ASP A 444 -25.33 -21.36 12.23
CA ASP A 444 -26.64 -21.99 12.46
C ASP A 444 -27.74 -20.93 12.27
N PRO A 445 -28.57 -21.03 11.20
CA PRO A 445 -29.64 -20.06 10.95
C PRO A 445 -30.72 -20.02 12.03
N THR A 446 -30.80 -21.02 12.90
CA THR A 446 -31.79 -21.12 14.00
C THR A 446 -31.27 -20.54 15.32
N ALA A 447 -29.97 -20.29 15.42
CA ALA A 447 -29.33 -19.77 16.63
C ALA A 447 -29.36 -18.24 16.68
N SER A 448 -29.24 -17.68 17.89
CA SER A 448 -29.13 -16.21 18.06
C SER A 448 -27.83 -15.64 17.49
N VAL A 449 -27.78 -14.32 17.27
CA VAL A 449 -26.57 -13.61 16.83
C VAL A 449 -25.38 -13.89 17.75
N GLU A 450 -25.58 -13.83 19.07
CA GLU A 450 -24.57 -14.06 20.10
C GLU A 450 -24.04 -15.49 20.05
N THR A 451 -24.95 -16.47 19.94
CA THR A 451 -24.59 -17.89 19.83
C THR A 451 -23.79 -18.16 18.55
N ASN A 452 -24.23 -17.61 17.41
CA ASN A 452 -23.53 -17.72 16.15
C ASN A 452 -22.14 -17.07 16.23
N THR A 453 -22.04 -15.86 16.77
CA THR A 453 -20.75 -15.18 16.95
C THR A 453 -19.76 -16.05 17.73
N ILE A 454 -20.18 -16.64 18.84
CA ILE A 454 -19.33 -17.50 19.67
C ILE A 454 -18.95 -18.79 18.93
N ASN A 455 -19.90 -19.46 18.30
CA ASN A 455 -19.67 -20.74 17.62
C ASN A 455 -18.76 -20.56 16.39
N MET A 456 -19.04 -19.57 15.55
CA MET A 456 -18.27 -19.26 14.36
C MET A 456 -16.81 -18.88 14.71
N MET A 457 -16.62 -18.05 15.74
CA MET A 457 -15.27 -17.68 16.19
C MET A 457 -14.53 -18.83 16.83
N LYS A 458 -15.19 -19.63 17.67
CA LYS A 458 -14.59 -20.83 18.25
C LYS A 458 -14.13 -21.82 17.18
N ALA A 459 -14.91 -21.99 16.11
CA ALA A 459 -14.54 -22.83 14.99
C ALA A 459 -13.35 -22.24 14.22
N ALA A 460 -13.37 -20.94 13.93
CA ALA A 460 -12.27 -20.24 13.25
C ALA A 460 -10.94 -20.32 14.03
N ASP A 461 -10.98 -20.20 15.36
CA ASP A 461 -9.77 -20.27 16.21
C ASP A 461 -9.14 -21.68 16.26
N ASN A 462 -9.88 -22.73 15.89
CA ASN A 462 -9.37 -24.09 15.80
C ASN A 462 -8.69 -24.41 14.47
N VAL A 463 -8.56 -23.44 13.56
CA VAL A 463 -7.91 -23.60 12.26
C VAL A 463 -6.46 -23.14 12.34
N SER A 464 -5.52 -24.03 12.01
CA SER A 464 -4.15 -23.64 11.73
C SER A 464 -3.99 -23.28 10.26
N THR A 465 -3.40 -22.11 9.98
CA THR A 465 -3.18 -21.62 8.61
C THR A 465 -1.70 -21.62 8.27
N GLY A 466 -1.34 -22.35 7.22
CA GLY A 466 -0.03 -22.31 6.56
C GLY A 466 -0.10 -21.46 5.31
N LEU A 467 0.92 -20.61 5.11
CA LEU A 467 1.04 -19.74 3.93
C LEU A 467 2.38 -20.01 3.27
N ILE A 468 2.39 -20.07 1.94
CA ILE A 468 3.60 -20.21 1.15
C ILE A 468 3.68 -19.06 0.16
N THR A 469 4.75 -18.29 0.28
CA THR A 469 5.00 -17.08 -0.50
C THR A 469 6.49 -16.95 -0.81
N TYR A 470 6.91 -15.83 -1.36
CA TYR A 470 8.30 -15.51 -1.68
C TYR A 470 8.79 -14.30 -0.89
N ALA A 471 10.09 -14.24 -0.67
CA ALA A 471 10.73 -13.09 -0.07
C ALA A 471 10.80 -11.93 -1.08
N ALA A 472 10.15 -10.81 -0.79
CA ALA A 472 10.16 -9.62 -1.66
C ALA A 472 11.55 -8.97 -1.75
N ARG A 473 12.42 -9.21 -0.75
CA ARG A 473 13.79 -8.68 -0.66
C ARG A 473 14.67 -9.55 0.22
N ASP A 474 15.97 -9.25 0.22
CA ASP A 474 16.92 -9.84 1.17
C ASP A 474 16.55 -9.40 2.59
N SER A 475 16.50 -10.34 3.51
CA SER A 475 16.16 -10.11 4.92
C SER A 475 16.89 -11.12 5.82
N GLU A 476 16.85 -10.92 7.13
CA GLU A 476 17.34 -11.87 8.12
C GLU A 476 16.23 -12.20 9.10
N TYR A 477 16.01 -13.47 9.34
CA TYR A 477 15.03 -13.97 10.30
C TYR A 477 15.63 -15.09 11.15
N ASP A 478 15.61 -14.90 12.46
CA ASP A 478 16.12 -15.85 13.45
C ASP A 478 17.59 -16.30 13.17
N GLY A 479 18.45 -15.31 12.79
CA GLY A 479 19.86 -15.54 12.44
C GLY A 479 20.09 -16.23 11.09
N LYS A 480 19.04 -16.42 10.28
CA LYS A 480 19.14 -16.98 8.93
C LYS A 480 18.89 -15.89 7.89
N ARG A 481 19.81 -15.80 6.93
CA ARG A 481 19.65 -14.90 5.79
C ARG A 481 18.63 -15.50 4.81
N ILE A 482 17.62 -14.71 4.46
CA ILE A 482 16.61 -15.03 3.44
C ILE A 482 16.90 -14.13 2.23
N ARG A 483 17.03 -14.74 1.04
CA ARG A 483 17.31 -14.00 -0.19
C ARG A 483 16.01 -13.62 -0.90
N LYS A 484 16.04 -12.52 -1.63
CA LYS A 484 14.93 -12.13 -2.52
C LYS A 484 14.56 -13.27 -3.47
N GLY A 485 13.26 -13.57 -3.55
CA GLY A 485 12.72 -14.65 -4.37
C GLY A 485 12.76 -16.04 -3.73
N GLU A 486 13.37 -16.20 -2.54
CA GLU A 486 13.36 -17.46 -1.81
C GLU A 486 11.96 -17.77 -1.28
N ILE A 487 11.52 -19.03 -1.39
CA ILE A 487 10.20 -19.45 -0.94
C ILE A 487 10.18 -19.52 0.58
N MET A 488 9.19 -18.86 1.18
CA MET A 488 8.96 -18.84 2.62
C MET A 488 7.70 -19.64 2.99
N SER A 489 7.82 -20.46 4.01
CA SER A 489 6.70 -21.14 4.65
C SER A 489 6.39 -20.48 5.98
N LEU A 490 5.14 -20.05 6.16
CA LEU A 490 4.66 -19.42 7.39
C LEU A 490 3.57 -20.29 8.02
N GLU A 491 3.63 -20.46 9.32
CA GLU A 491 2.56 -21.09 10.12
C GLU A 491 1.97 -20.05 11.08
N ASN A 492 0.67 -19.79 10.95
CA ASN A 492 -0.04 -18.77 11.75
C ASN A 492 0.67 -17.41 11.77
N GLY A 493 1.23 -17.00 10.61
CA GLY A 493 1.93 -15.72 10.41
C GLY A 493 3.40 -15.68 10.85
N LYS A 494 3.99 -16.81 11.30
CA LYS A 494 5.42 -16.90 11.66
C LYS A 494 6.17 -17.71 10.60
N ILE A 495 7.33 -17.22 10.16
CA ILE A 495 8.21 -17.96 9.24
C ILE A 495 8.75 -19.20 9.98
N VAL A 496 8.48 -20.37 9.41
CA VAL A 496 8.95 -21.65 9.96
C VAL A 496 10.02 -22.32 9.11
N ALA A 497 10.06 -22.03 7.81
CA ALA A 497 11.07 -22.56 6.91
C ALA A 497 11.24 -21.70 5.66
N THR A 498 12.39 -21.86 5.00
CA THR A 498 12.65 -21.38 3.64
C THR A 498 13.03 -22.55 2.72
N SER A 499 12.81 -22.40 1.42
CA SER A 499 13.06 -23.45 0.41
C SER A 499 13.26 -22.83 -0.97
N ASN A 500 13.93 -23.59 -1.86
CA ASN A 500 14.00 -23.28 -3.28
C ASN A 500 13.05 -24.16 -4.13
N ASP A 501 12.25 -25.01 -3.48
CA ASP A 501 11.33 -25.93 -4.11
C ASP A 501 9.94 -25.73 -3.50
N LEU A 502 8.99 -25.32 -4.34
CA LEU A 502 7.63 -24.96 -3.93
C LEU A 502 6.85 -26.16 -3.39
N THR A 503 6.87 -27.29 -4.11
CA THR A 503 6.19 -28.51 -3.70
C THR A 503 6.74 -29.05 -2.38
N LYS A 504 8.06 -28.99 -2.21
CA LYS A 504 8.74 -29.39 -0.98
C LYS A 504 8.39 -28.48 0.19
N ALA A 505 8.29 -27.17 -0.03
CA ALA A 505 7.82 -26.22 0.98
C ALA A 505 6.39 -26.57 1.42
N ALA A 506 5.48 -26.81 0.45
CA ALA A 506 4.08 -27.09 0.70
C ALA A 506 3.88 -28.35 1.54
N TYR A 507 4.43 -29.49 1.12
CA TYR A 507 4.20 -30.73 1.86
C TYR A 507 4.88 -30.74 3.24
N ARG A 508 6.04 -30.08 3.39
CA ARG A 508 6.70 -29.95 4.69
C ARG A 508 5.89 -29.14 5.66
N LEU A 509 5.35 -28.00 5.19
CA LEU A 509 4.49 -27.16 5.99
C LEU A 509 3.21 -27.90 6.40
N ALA A 510 2.48 -28.50 5.45
CA ALA A 510 1.28 -29.28 5.73
C ALA A 510 1.56 -30.40 6.78
N ARG A 511 2.67 -31.14 6.58
CA ARG A 511 3.06 -32.21 7.50
C ARG A 511 3.40 -31.70 8.91
N SER A 512 4.09 -30.55 9.03
CA SER A 512 4.44 -29.96 10.34
C SER A 512 3.21 -29.48 11.10
N MET A 513 2.18 -29.00 10.38
CA MET A 513 0.91 -28.53 10.94
C MET A 513 -0.02 -29.67 11.35
N CYS A 514 0.05 -30.83 10.66
CA CYS A 514 -0.76 -32.00 10.99
C CYS A 514 -0.37 -32.62 12.33
N LYS A 515 -1.32 -32.65 13.28
CA LYS A 515 -1.21 -33.26 14.61
C LYS A 515 -2.03 -34.55 14.65
N LYS A 516 -1.97 -35.29 15.77
CA LYS A 516 -2.71 -36.54 15.96
C LYS A 516 -4.23 -36.36 15.91
N ASP A 517 -4.71 -35.20 16.26
CA ASP A 517 -6.13 -34.79 16.31
C ASP A 517 -6.58 -34.04 15.04
N SER A 518 -5.69 -33.86 14.05
CA SER A 518 -6.07 -33.28 12.75
C SER A 518 -6.98 -34.20 11.98
N SER A 519 -8.03 -33.66 11.36
CA SER A 519 -9.02 -34.40 10.59
C SER A 519 -9.08 -34.01 9.12
N PHE A 520 -8.79 -32.75 8.80
CA PHE A 520 -8.94 -32.23 7.45
C PHE A 520 -7.81 -31.27 7.09
N VAL A 521 -7.37 -31.32 5.82
CA VAL A 521 -6.40 -30.40 5.23
C VAL A 521 -6.98 -29.87 3.93
N THR A 522 -7.10 -28.54 3.81
CA THR A 522 -7.45 -27.90 2.55
C THR A 522 -6.22 -27.21 1.97
N VAL A 523 -5.90 -27.52 0.72
CA VAL A 523 -4.84 -26.89 -0.06
C VAL A 523 -5.49 -25.90 -1.02
N ILE A 524 -5.22 -24.61 -0.88
CA ILE A 524 -5.76 -23.54 -1.73
C ILE A 524 -4.63 -23.01 -2.60
N SER A 525 -4.72 -23.21 -3.93
CA SER A 525 -3.68 -22.74 -4.87
C SER A 525 -3.94 -21.31 -5.34
N GLY A 526 -2.85 -20.53 -5.47
CA GLY A 526 -2.86 -19.17 -5.97
C GLY A 526 -2.79 -19.06 -7.50
N CYS A 527 -2.88 -17.83 -8.01
CA CYS A 527 -2.87 -17.54 -9.44
C CYS A 527 -1.54 -17.93 -10.14
N ASP A 528 -0.43 -17.93 -9.40
CA ASP A 528 0.91 -18.23 -9.91
C ASP A 528 1.25 -19.73 -9.87
N VAL A 529 0.26 -20.59 -9.62
CA VAL A 529 0.43 -22.05 -9.60
C VAL A 529 -0.41 -22.67 -10.72
N SER A 530 0.20 -23.51 -11.56
CA SER A 530 -0.53 -24.26 -12.58
C SER A 530 -1.44 -25.34 -11.95
N ASP A 531 -2.50 -25.72 -12.64
CA ASP A 531 -3.41 -26.78 -12.16
C ASP A 531 -2.68 -28.11 -11.96
N GLU A 532 -1.77 -28.45 -12.89
CA GLU A 532 -0.95 -29.67 -12.80
C GLU A 532 -0.04 -29.67 -11.58
N ASP A 533 0.60 -28.52 -11.26
CA ASP A 533 1.45 -28.41 -10.08
C ASP A 533 0.63 -28.42 -8.79
N ALA A 534 -0.57 -27.85 -8.79
CA ALA A 534 -1.47 -27.85 -7.66
C ALA A 534 -1.98 -29.26 -7.35
N GLU A 535 -2.41 -30.03 -8.35
CA GLU A 535 -2.82 -31.42 -8.21
C GLU A 535 -1.67 -32.30 -7.74
N ARG A 536 -0.50 -32.19 -8.39
CA ARG A 536 0.71 -32.94 -7.99
C ARG A 536 1.11 -32.65 -6.55
N THR A 537 1.09 -31.37 -6.14
CA THR A 537 1.43 -30.96 -4.78
C THR A 537 0.42 -31.51 -3.77
N THR A 538 -0.86 -31.47 -4.10
CA THR A 538 -1.94 -31.99 -3.25
C THR A 538 -1.83 -33.50 -3.05
N GLU A 539 -1.55 -34.29 -4.11
CA GLU A 539 -1.34 -35.73 -4.00
C GLU A 539 -0.11 -36.07 -3.14
N ILE A 540 0.98 -35.29 -3.25
CA ILE A 540 2.14 -35.44 -2.39
C ILE A 540 1.78 -35.15 -0.93
N ILE A 541 1.05 -34.08 -0.65
CA ILE A 541 0.57 -33.75 0.70
C ILE A 541 -0.26 -34.92 1.25
N LYS A 542 -1.22 -35.41 0.48
CA LYS A 542 -2.09 -36.54 0.83
C LYS A 542 -1.28 -37.80 1.16
N SER A 543 -0.23 -38.08 0.37
CA SER A 543 0.64 -39.22 0.62
C SER A 543 1.52 -39.09 1.87
N LYS A 544 1.74 -37.89 2.38
CA LYS A 544 2.62 -37.56 3.52
C LYS A 544 1.86 -37.25 4.80
N CYS A 545 0.57 -36.95 4.72
CA CYS A 545 -0.30 -36.77 5.87
C CYS A 545 -0.70 -38.15 6.45
N PRO A 546 -1.09 -38.21 7.75
CA PRO A 546 -1.64 -39.45 8.33
C PRO A 546 -2.87 -39.92 7.55
N SER A 547 -3.05 -41.25 7.43
CA SER A 547 -4.11 -41.85 6.60
C SER A 547 -5.54 -41.52 7.03
N HIS A 548 -5.72 -41.03 8.24
CA HIS A 548 -7.03 -40.60 8.78
C HIS A 548 -7.38 -39.15 8.46
N VAL A 549 -6.41 -38.38 7.88
CA VAL A 549 -6.59 -36.97 7.51
C VAL A 549 -7.09 -36.92 6.07
N GLU A 550 -8.22 -36.30 5.86
CA GLU A 550 -8.75 -36.04 4.52
C GLU A 550 -8.06 -34.79 3.92
N VAL A 551 -7.64 -34.87 2.66
CA VAL A 551 -6.97 -33.78 1.97
C VAL A 551 -7.78 -33.38 0.75
N SER A 552 -8.14 -32.11 0.64
CA SER A 552 -8.84 -31.53 -0.51
C SER A 552 -8.02 -30.39 -1.14
N HIS A 553 -8.34 -30.08 -2.40
CA HIS A 553 -7.76 -28.97 -3.13
C HIS A 553 -8.86 -28.00 -3.57
N ILE A 554 -8.56 -26.71 -3.49
CA ILE A 554 -9.39 -25.61 -4.00
C ILE A 554 -8.51 -24.70 -4.85
N ARG A 555 -8.95 -24.35 -6.05
CA ARG A 555 -8.33 -23.30 -6.85
C ARG A 555 -8.81 -21.94 -6.34
N GLY A 556 -7.99 -21.27 -5.53
CA GLY A 556 -8.34 -19.96 -4.97
C GLY A 556 -8.10 -18.80 -5.93
N GLY A 557 -7.04 -18.88 -6.72
CA GLY A 557 -6.64 -17.82 -7.65
C GLY A 557 -6.13 -16.55 -6.95
N GLN A 558 -5.80 -16.65 -5.64
CA GLN A 558 -5.30 -15.52 -4.87
C GLN A 558 -3.88 -15.12 -5.30
N PRO A 559 -3.56 -13.81 -5.30
CA PRO A 559 -2.20 -13.33 -5.54
C PRO A 559 -1.30 -13.51 -4.31
N VAL A 560 0.02 -13.33 -4.46
CA VAL A 560 1.05 -13.30 -3.40
C VAL A 560 1.35 -14.67 -2.79
N TYR A 561 0.34 -15.47 -2.50
CA TYR A 561 0.50 -16.79 -1.90
C TYR A 561 0.37 -17.88 -2.96
N TYR A 562 1.43 -18.64 -3.18
CA TYR A 562 1.39 -19.85 -4.03
C TYR A 562 0.40 -20.87 -3.48
N TYR A 563 0.46 -21.08 -2.15
CA TYR A 563 -0.48 -21.95 -1.46
C TYR A 563 -0.89 -21.36 -0.12
N MET A 564 -2.17 -21.51 0.21
CA MET A 564 -2.68 -21.43 1.57
C MET A 564 -3.10 -22.83 1.98
N ILE A 565 -2.70 -23.26 3.18
CA ILE A 565 -2.97 -24.60 3.70
C ILE A 565 -3.75 -24.44 5.00
N SER A 566 -4.95 -24.99 5.05
CA SER A 566 -5.75 -25.09 6.25
C SER A 566 -5.54 -26.46 6.88
N VAL A 567 -5.37 -26.52 8.20
CA VAL A 567 -5.39 -27.78 8.97
C VAL A 567 -6.39 -27.62 10.11
N GLU A 568 -7.39 -28.49 10.12
CA GLU A 568 -8.48 -28.48 11.09
C GLU A 568 -8.41 -29.67 12.03
N GLN A 569 -8.78 -29.46 13.32
CA GLN A 569 -8.75 -30.46 14.36
C GLN A 569 -10.14 -31.11 14.53
N LYS A 570 -10.19 -32.35 15.08
CA LYS A 570 -11.44 -33.06 15.42
C LYS A 570 -12.30 -32.23 16.37
N GLY A 571 -13.55 -31.98 16.01
CA GLY A 571 -14.54 -31.25 16.83
C GLY A 571 -15.24 -30.10 16.10
N VAL A 572 -14.84 -29.79 14.88
CA VAL A 572 -15.58 -28.92 13.96
C VAL A 572 -16.58 -29.80 13.21
N CYS A 573 -17.87 -29.42 13.17
CA CYS A 573 -18.96 -30.25 12.65
C CYS A 573 -18.84 -30.41 11.12
N PHE A 574 -18.40 -31.59 10.67
CA PHE A 574 -18.12 -31.93 9.26
C PHE A 574 -19.34 -32.37 8.43
N THR A 575 -20.56 -32.21 8.93
CA THR A 575 -21.73 -32.77 8.26
C THR A 575 -22.08 -32.11 6.92
N LEU A 576 -21.52 -30.94 6.63
CA LEU A 576 -21.83 -30.15 5.41
C LEU A 576 -20.80 -30.27 4.27
N VAL A 577 -19.55 -30.64 4.55
CA VAL A 577 -18.51 -30.73 3.50
C VAL A 577 -18.75 -31.88 2.53
N ARG A 578 -19.45 -32.96 2.96
CA ARG A 578 -19.82 -34.08 2.09
C ARG A 578 -20.87 -33.72 1.03
N ASN A 579 -21.58 -32.60 1.17
CA ASN A 579 -22.63 -32.16 0.26
C ASN A 579 -22.28 -30.86 -0.47
N CYS A 580 -21.05 -30.38 -0.36
CA CYS A 580 -20.60 -29.22 -1.13
C CYS A 580 -20.38 -29.65 -2.60
N PRO A 581 -21.05 -29.03 -3.58
CA PRO A 581 -20.93 -29.41 -5.00
C PRO A 581 -19.53 -29.30 -5.61
N LEU A 582 -18.59 -28.67 -4.92
CA LEU A 582 -17.20 -28.42 -5.38
C LEU A 582 -16.31 -29.68 -5.46
N THR A 583 -16.71 -30.83 -4.88
CA THR A 583 -15.91 -32.06 -4.95
C THR A 583 -16.20 -32.93 -6.18
N ASN A 584 -17.16 -32.54 -7.05
CA ASN A 584 -17.61 -33.33 -8.19
C ASN A 584 -17.79 -32.53 -9.50
N ILE A 585 -16.98 -31.53 -9.80
CA ILE A 585 -16.98 -30.92 -11.13
C ILE A 585 -15.89 -31.60 -11.98
N PRO A 586 -16.26 -32.40 -13.00
CA PRO A 586 -15.29 -32.91 -13.96
C PRO A 586 -14.78 -31.76 -14.85
N PRO A 587 -13.53 -31.82 -15.34
CA PRO A 587 -12.87 -30.69 -16.06
C PRO A 587 -13.45 -30.36 -17.45
N SER A 588 -14.62 -30.86 -17.84
CA SER A 588 -15.15 -30.77 -19.22
C SER A 588 -16.37 -29.90 -19.42
N SER A 589 -16.83 -29.07 -18.45
CA SER A 589 -18.05 -28.27 -18.64
C SER A 589 -17.86 -26.73 -18.73
N ILE A 590 -16.62 -26.24 -18.97
CA ILE A 590 -16.36 -24.83 -19.23
C ILE A 590 -15.86 -24.65 -20.68
N MET A 591 -16.62 -25.12 -21.63
CA MET A 591 -16.53 -24.70 -23.04
C MET A 591 -17.87 -25.03 -23.70
N GLU A 592 -18.80 -24.07 -23.73
CA GLU A 592 -19.78 -23.82 -24.80
C GLU A 592 -20.81 -22.82 -24.27
N GLY A 593 -20.76 -21.63 -24.87
CA GLY A 593 -21.76 -20.60 -24.62
C GLY A 593 -21.30 -19.23 -25.11
N THR A 594 -21.27 -19.08 -26.47
CA THR A 594 -21.17 -17.88 -27.32
C THR A 594 -21.35 -16.51 -26.64
#